data_7fbb78475fc7dbc98185f16adef82d86
#
_entry.id   7fbb78475fc7dbc98185f16adef82d86
#
_cell.length_a   1.000
_cell.length_b   1.000
_cell.length_c   1.000
_cell.angle_alpha   90.00
_cell.angle_beta   90.00
_cell.angle_gamma   90.00
#
_symmetry.space_group_name_H-M   'P 1'
#
loop_
_entity.id
_entity.type
_entity.pdbx_description
1 polymer ?
#
loop_
_entity_poly.entity_id
_entity_poly.type
_entity_poly.pdbx_seq_one_letter_code
_entity_poly.pdbx_strand_id
1 'polypeptide(L)'
;MKRRGSLLRLKRFRVDELKRRLGTLDEMKTDLEKKLTDLEDSVVRERQRANDSDIGRLAFPSFLQSIEVRRKNIRTTMADLERDRTAQQDDLTAAFQDLKSFELAEEERLRRSAEAESHAQQSRMDEIAMVRHLRKHTARQAG
;
A
#
# COMPACT_ATOMS: atom_id res chain seq x y z
N MET A 1 -17.51 -6.46 -18.76
CA MET A 1 -17.84 -6.09 -17.36
C MET A 1 -17.12 -6.93 -16.33
N LYS A 2 -17.14 -8.26 -16.42
CA LYS A 2 -16.43 -9.15 -15.47
C LYS A 2 -14.91 -8.94 -15.46
N ARG A 3 -14.27 -8.64 -16.61
CA ARG A 3 -12.82 -8.38 -16.71
C ARG A 3 -12.36 -7.15 -15.95
N ARG A 4 -13.13 -6.06 -15.97
CA ARG A 4 -12.77 -4.80 -15.29
C ARG A 4 -12.90 -4.93 -13.78
N GLY A 5 -13.95 -5.58 -13.30
CA GLY A 5 -14.10 -5.89 -11.88
C GLY A 5 -13.01 -6.82 -11.37
N SER A 6 -12.58 -7.78 -12.17
CA SER A 6 -11.46 -8.68 -11.85
C SER A 6 -10.13 -7.95 -11.83
N LEU A 7 -9.88 -7.04 -12.79
CA LEU A 7 -8.68 -6.20 -12.82
C LEU A 7 -8.63 -5.27 -11.59
N LEU A 8 -9.74 -4.64 -11.24
CA LEU A 8 -9.83 -3.77 -10.07
C LEU A 8 -9.48 -4.53 -8.79
N ARG A 9 -10.05 -5.73 -8.62
CA ARG A 9 -9.75 -6.60 -7.47
C ARG A 9 -8.28 -7.01 -7.44
N LEU A 10 -7.71 -7.35 -8.61
CA LEU A 10 -6.30 -7.71 -8.72
C LEU A 10 -5.38 -6.55 -8.32
N LYS A 11 -5.70 -5.34 -8.78
CA LYS A 11 -4.93 -4.13 -8.44
C LYS A 11 -5.02 -3.78 -6.94
N ARG A 12 -6.20 -3.93 -6.34
CA ARG A 12 -6.39 -3.76 -4.90
C ARG A 12 -5.63 -4.83 -4.10
N PHE A 13 -5.69 -6.07 -4.56
CA PHE A 13 -4.94 -7.16 -3.94
C PHE A 13 -3.43 -6.89 -3.97
N ARG A 14 -2.92 -6.41 -5.10
CA ARG A 14 -1.48 -6.06 -5.22
C ARG A 14 -1.07 -4.98 -4.24
N VAL A 15 -1.87 -3.93 -4.08
CA VAL A 15 -1.64 -2.87 -3.09
C VAL A 15 -1.63 -3.45 -1.68
N ASP A 16 -2.61 -4.27 -1.33
CA ASP A 16 -2.73 -4.86 0.00
C ASP A 16 -1.58 -5.82 0.30
N GLU A 17 -1.13 -6.59 -0.68
CA GLU A 17 0.03 -7.48 -0.56
C GLU A 17 1.30 -6.69 -0.28
N LEU A 18 1.54 -5.60 -1.00
CA LEU A 18 2.70 -4.74 -0.80
C LEU A 18 2.67 -4.03 0.56
N LYS A 19 1.49 -3.60 1.02
CA LYS A 19 1.32 -3.07 2.38
C LYS A 19 1.69 -4.10 3.45
N ARG A 20 1.27 -5.35 3.28
CA ARG A 20 1.61 -6.43 4.21
C ARG A 20 3.10 -6.72 4.23
N ARG A 21 3.74 -6.77 3.07
CA ARG A 21 5.20 -6.95 2.97
C ARG A 21 5.96 -5.83 3.66
N LEU A 22 5.52 -4.60 3.46
CA LEU A 22 6.12 -3.44 4.12
C LEU A 22 5.95 -3.52 5.64
N GLY A 23 4.76 -3.93 6.12
CA GLY A 23 4.50 -4.16 7.54
C GLY A 23 5.41 -5.23 8.13
N THR A 24 5.67 -6.32 7.41
CA THR A 24 6.60 -7.37 7.82
C THR A 24 8.03 -6.83 7.94
N LEU A 25 8.47 -6.02 6.99
CA LEU A 25 9.80 -5.38 7.05
C LEU A 25 9.91 -4.42 8.23
N ASP A 26 8.85 -3.67 8.53
CA ASP A 26 8.80 -2.78 9.70
C ASP A 26 8.88 -3.56 11.02
N GLU A 27 8.22 -4.71 11.12
CA GLU A 27 8.33 -5.61 12.28
C GLU A 27 9.75 -6.16 12.45
N MET A 28 10.38 -6.57 11.35
CA MET A 28 11.77 -7.03 11.36
C MET A 28 12.74 -5.95 11.82
N LYS A 29 12.51 -4.71 11.38
CA LYS A 29 13.28 -3.55 11.82
C LYS A 29 13.16 -3.34 13.32
N THR A 30 11.94 -3.37 13.85
CA THR A 30 11.66 -3.23 15.29
C THR A 30 12.36 -4.33 16.07
N ASP A 31 12.34 -5.57 15.62
CA ASP A 31 13.02 -6.70 16.26
C ASP A 31 14.54 -6.50 16.30
N LEU A 32 15.13 -6.00 15.21
CA LEU A 32 16.57 -5.70 15.17
C LEU A 32 16.97 -4.55 16.08
N GLU A 33 16.16 -3.50 16.15
CA GLU A 33 16.35 -2.38 17.08
C GLU A 33 16.32 -2.88 18.53
N LYS A 34 15.39 -3.77 18.86
CA LYS A 34 15.32 -4.41 20.16
C LYS A 34 16.55 -5.24 20.48
N LYS A 35 17.06 -6.01 19.51
CA LYS A 35 18.31 -6.77 19.67
C LYS A 35 19.50 -5.86 19.97
N LEU A 36 19.59 -4.70 19.30
CA LEU A 36 20.64 -3.72 19.61
C LEU A 36 20.52 -3.19 21.03
N THR A 37 19.32 -2.86 21.47
CA THR A 37 19.06 -2.40 22.86
C THR A 37 19.46 -3.48 23.85
N ASP A 38 19.09 -4.74 23.59
CA ASP A 38 19.46 -5.87 24.46
C ASP A 38 20.98 -6.06 24.54
N LEU A 39 21.70 -5.87 23.43
CA LEU A 39 23.16 -5.91 23.42
C LEU A 39 23.76 -4.81 24.30
N GLU A 40 23.25 -3.57 24.20
CA GLU A 40 23.72 -2.46 25.03
C GLU A 40 23.47 -2.73 26.52
N ASP A 41 22.30 -3.27 26.87
CA ASP A 41 21.95 -3.67 28.22
C ASP A 41 22.90 -4.75 28.75
N SER A 42 23.28 -5.70 27.87
CA SER A 42 24.26 -6.74 28.18
C SER A 42 25.63 -6.14 28.54
N VAL A 43 26.06 -5.13 27.77
CA VAL A 43 27.33 -4.44 28.03
C VAL A 43 27.32 -3.78 29.41
N VAL A 44 26.22 -3.10 29.77
CA VAL A 44 26.06 -2.47 31.05
C VAL A 44 26.17 -3.51 32.21
N ARG A 45 25.48 -4.62 32.06
CA ARG A 45 25.51 -5.71 33.07
C ARG A 45 26.90 -6.32 33.22
N GLU A 46 27.58 -6.62 32.13
CA GLU A 46 28.91 -7.21 32.16
C GLU A 46 29.96 -6.23 32.67
N ARG A 47 29.81 -4.93 32.41
CA ARG A 47 30.70 -3.90 32.99
C ARG A 47 30.58 -3.85 34.52
N GLN A 48 29.36 -3.96 35.04
CA GLN A 48 29.13 -4.04 36.46
C GLN A 48 29.78 -5.28 37.07
N ARG A 49 29.67 -6.44 36.45
CA ARG A 49 30.34 -7.68 36.86
C ARG A 49 31.86 -7.55 36.82
N ALA A 50 32.40 -6.88 35.80
CA ALA A 50 33.82 -6.63 35.65
C ALA A 50 34.37 -5.74 36.82
N ASN A 51 33.54 -4.84 37.32
CA ASN A 51 33.89 -4.01 38.49
C ASN A 51 33.86 -4.80 39.81
N ASP A 52 33.07 -5.87 39.88
CA ASP A 52 32.82 -6.64 41.13
C ASP A 52 33.69 -7.89 41.27
N SER A 53 34.36 -8.35 40.21
CA SER A 53 35.18 -9.58 40.27
C SER A 53 36.37 -9.52 39.31
N ASP A 54 37.48 -10.19 39.68
CA ASP A 54 38.68 -10.30 38.86
C ASP A 54 38.41 -11.16 37.61
N ILE A 55 37.62 -12.20 37.71
CA ILE A 55 37.21 -13.05 36.59
C ILE A 55 36.41 -12.26 35.61
N GLY A 56 35.48 -11.43 36.07
CA GLY A 56 34.69 -10.54 35.22
C GLY A 56 35.55 -9.54 34.46
N ARG A 57 36.58 -8.98 35.12
CA ARG A 57 37.53 -8.05 34.47
C ARG A 57 38.34 -8.73 33.36
N LEU A 58 38.75 -9.96 33.55
CA LEU A 58 39.52 -10.72 32.59
C LEU A 58 38.67 -11.10 31.34
N ALA A 59 37.40 -11.41 31.55
CA ALA A 59 36.47 -11.81 30.49
C ALA A 59 35.91 -10.64 29.69
N PHE A 60 35.91 -9.44 30.22
CA PHE A 60 35.22 -8.28 29.65
C PHE A 60 35.72 -7.89 28.24
N PRO A 61 37.05 -7.82 27.95
CA PRO A 61 37.54 -7.50 26.61
C PRO A 61 37.05 -8.47 25.53
N SER A 62 37.05 -9.76 25.80
CA SER A 62 36.54 -10.78 24.86
C SER A 62 35.02 -10.64 24.65
N PHE A 63 34.30 -10.32 25.70
CA PHE A 63 32.88 -10.04 25.66
C PHE A 63 32.59 -8.83 24.77
N LEU A 64 33.33 -7.73 24.91
CA LEU A 64 33.19 -6.54 24.08
C LEU A 64 33.45 -6.82 22.61
N GLN A 65 34.45 -7.65 22.30
CA GLN A 65 34.73 -8.06 20.93
C GLN A 65 33.55 -8.82 20.32
N SER A 66 32.96 -9.75 21.07
CA SER A 66 31.80 -10.50 20.61
C SER A 66 30.59 -9.58 20.39
N ILE A 67 30.38 -8.58 21.22
CA ILE A 67 29.34 -7.58 21.09
C ILE A 67 29.56 -6.73 19.82
N GLU A 68 30.80 -6.29 19.57
CA GLU A 68 31.11 -5.52 18.36
C GLU A 68 30.79 -6.30 17.07
N VAL A 69 31.11 -7.60 17.03
CA VAL A 69 30.77 -8.47 15.90
C VAL A 69 29.25 -8.53 15.73
N ARG A 70 28.52 -8.73 16.81
CA ARG A 70 27.05 -8.81 16.77
C ARG A 70 26.42 -7.49 16.36
N ARG A 71 26.90 -6.35 16.89
CA ARG A 71 26.45 -5.02 16.48
C ARG A 71 26.62 -4.81 14.97
N LYS A 72 27.82 -5.14 14.48
CA LYS A 72 28.13 -5.00 13.05
C LYS A 72 27.20 -5.84 12.20
N ASN A 73 26.95 -7.09 12.59
CA ASN A 73 26.05 -7.98 11.86
C ASN A 73 24.61 -7.44 11.86
N ILE A 74 24.12 -6.96 12.99
CA ILE A 74 22.76 -6.36 13.08
C ILE A 74 22.68 -5.11 12.23
N ARG A 75 23.67 -4.22 12.28
CA ARG A 75 23.68 -2.98 11.47
C ARG A 75 23.71 -3.28 9.98
N THR A 76 24.47 -4.29 9.57
CA THR A 76 24.52 -4.74 8.16
C THR A 76 23.14 -5.26 7.74
N THR A 77 22.51 -6.08 8.56
CA THR A 77 21.16 -6.60 8.30
C THR A 77 20.14 -5.47 8.24
N MET A 78 20.24 -4.48 9.14
CA MET A 78 19.36 -3.31 9.13
C MET A 78 19.53 -2.47 7.88
N ALA A 79 20.77 -2.31 7.39
CA ALA A 79 21.02 -1.58 6.14
C ALA A 79 20.41 -2.29 4.93
N ASP A 80 20.54 -3.63 4.87
CA ASP A 80 19.91 -4.45 3.82
C ASP A 80 18.39 -4.34 3.87
N LEU A 81 17.84 -4.42 5.09
CA LEU A 81 16.41 -4.29 5.34
C LEU A 81 15.87 -2.92 4.89
N GLU A 82 16.61 -1.84 5.15
CA GLU A 82 16.21 -0.49 4.75
C GLU A 82 16.21 -0.34 3.23
N ARG A 83 17.14 -0.96 2.53
CA ARG A 83 17.12 -1.01 1.05
C ARG A 83 15.89 -1.76 0.54
N ASP A 84 15.58 -2.90 1.12
CA ASP A 84 14.40 -3.69 0.75
C ASP A 84 13.11 -2.90 1.04
N ARG A 85 13.07 -2.22 2.19
CA ARG A 85 11.93 -1.38 2.58
C ARG A 85 11.70 -0.25 1.59
N THR A 86 12.76 0.43 1.17
CA THR A 86 12.68 1.50 0.17
C THR A 86 12.17 0.96 -1.16
N ALA A 87 12.67 -0.17 -1.63
CA ALA A 87 12.21 -0.81 -2.86
C ALA A 87 10.72 -1.21 -2.77
N GLN A 88 10.29 -1.79 -1.66
CA GLN A 88 8.88 -2.15 -1.44
C GLN A 88 7.98 -0.90 -1.35
N GLN A 89 8.46 0.18 -0.74
CA GLN A 89 7.73 1.44 -0.68
C GLN A 89 7.53 2.03 -2.08
N ASP A 90 8.56 1.98 -2.92
CA ASP A 90 8.48 2.45 -4.30
C ASP A 90 7.48 1.61 -5.11
N ASP A 91 7.50 0.29 -4.94
CA ASP A 91 6.55 -0.62 -5.57
C ASP A 91 5.12 -0.35 -5.10
N LEU A 92 4.92 -0.09 -3.81
CA LEU A 92 3.62 0.25 -3.25
C LEU A 92 3.09 1.57 -3.83
N THR A 93 3.93 2.58 -3.92
CA THR A 93 3.58 3.88 -4.50
C THR A 93 3.14 3.71 -5.95
N ALA A 94 3.90 2.96 -6.75
CA ALA A 94 3.57 2.68 -8.14
C ALA A 94 2.25 1.89 -8.28
N ALA A 95 2.06 0.86 -7.46
CA ALA A 95 0.84 0.05 -7.47
C ALA A 95 -0.39 0.87 -7.03
N PHE A 96 -0.22 1.76 -6.06
CA PHE A 96 -1.29 2.65 -5.61
C PHE A 96 -1.69 3.67 -6.70
N GLN A 97 -0.72 4.27 -7.38
CA GLN A 97 -0.96 5.18 -8.50
C GLN A 97 -1.68 4.47 -9.65
N ASP A 98 -1.26 3.25 -9.98
CA ASP A 98 -1.92 2.42 -11.00
C ASP A 98 -3.37 2.12 -10.63
N LEU A 99 -3.62 1.74 -9.36
CA LEU A 99 -4.97 1.51 -8.84
C LEU A 99 -5.84 2.77 -8.95
N LYS A 100 -5.32 3.91 -8.53
CA LYS A 100 -6.04 5.19 -8.57
C LYS A 100 -6.36 5.62 -10.00
N SER A 101 -5.41 5.48 -10.92
CA SER A 101 -5.62 5.79 -12.34
C SER A 101 -6.72 4.91 -12.94
N PHE A 102 -6.72 3.63 -12.58
CA PHE A 102 -7.75 2.69 -13.04
C PHE A 102 -9.13 3.04 -12.47
N GLU A 103 -9.21 3.33 -11.17
CA GLU A 103 -10.47 3.73 -10.51
C GLU A 103 -11.06 5.00 -11.14
N LEU A 104 -10.23 6.01 -11.39
CA LEU A 104 -10.66 7.27 -12.01
C LEU A 104 -11.14 7.04 -13.46
N ALA A 105 -10.45 6.19 -14.21
CA ALA A 105 -10.85 5.84 -15.58
C ALA A 105 -12.20 5.12 -15.58
N GLU A 106 -12.44 4.21 -14.62
CA GLU A 106 -13.72 3.51 -14.49
C GLU A 106 -14.85 4.44 -14.08
N GLU A 107 -14.62 5.36 -13.15
CA GLU A 107 -15.60 6.39 -12.77
C GLU A 107 -16.00 7.25 -13.98
N GLU A 108 -15.02 7.69 -14.75
CA GLU A 108 -15.24 8.50 -15.94
C GLU A 108 -16.03 7.73 -17.00
N ARG A 109 -15.69 6.45 -17.21
CA ARG A 109 -16.42 5.59 -18.16
C ARG A 109 -17.88 5.41 -17.73
N LEU A 110 -18.13 5.16 -16.46
CA LEU A 110 -19.48 5.01 -15.91
C LEU A 110 -20.27 6.31 -16.01
N ARG A 111 -19.64 7.44 -15.76
CA ARG A 111 -20.26 8.77 -15.89
C ARG A 111 -20.68 9.05 -17.35
N ARG A 112 -19.79 8.79 -18.30
CA ARG A 112 -20.08 8.97 -19.74
C ARG A 112 -21.21 8.05 -20.21
N SER A 113 -21.20 6.81 -19.74
CA SER A 113 -22.26 5.84 -20.06
C SER A 113 -23.62 6.30 -19.52
N ALA A 114 -23.67 6.80 -18.29
CA ALA A 114 -24.89 7.33 -17.69
C ALA A 114 -25.40 8.58 -18.43
N GLU A 115 -24.50 9.49 -18.80
CA GLU A 115 -24.86 10.70 -19.56
C GLU A 115 -25.40 10.33 -20.95
N ALA A 116 -24.77 9.38 -21.65
CA ALA A 116 -25.21 8.92 -22.97
C ALA A 116 -26.60 8.28 -22.89
N GLU A 117 -26.85 7.47 -21.84
CA GLU A 117 -28.15 6.85 -21.62
C GLU A 117 -29.23 7.89 -21.29
N SER A 118 -28.92 8.84 -20.42
CA SER A 118 -29.83 9.95 -20.11
C SER A 118 -30.18 10.77 -21.34
N HIS A 119 -29.19 11.07 -22.17
CA HIS A 119 -29.37 11.81 -23.42
C HIS A 119 -30.24 11.02 -24.40
N ALA A 120 -30.03 9.72 -24.54
CA ALA A 120 -30.82 8.84 -25.40
C ALA A 120 -32.29 8.77 -24.92
N GLN A 121 -32.51 8.71 -23.61
CA GLN A 121 -33.86 8.73 -23.04
C GLN A 121 -34.57 10.05 -23.33
N GLN A 122 -33.87 11.16 -23.17
CA GLN A 122 -34.41 12.50 -23.47
C GLN A 122 -34.79 12.62 -24.93
N SER A 123 -33.95 12.16 -25.84
CA SER A 123 -34.22 12.16 -27.29
C SER A 123 -35.46 11.34 -27.65
N ARG A 124 -35.62 10.17 -27.02
CA ARG A 124 -36.82 9.33 -27.20
C ARG A 124 -38.07 10.01 -26.68
N MET A 125 -38.01 10.65 -25.52
CA MET A 125 -39.14 11.39 -24.99
C MET A 125 -39.53 12.57 -25.88
N ASP A 126 -38.55 13.28 -26.42
CA ASP A 126 -38.75 14.38 -27.35
C ASP A 126 -39.42 13.90 -28.64
N GLU A 127 -39.00 12.76 -29.19
CA GLU A 127 -39.62 12.14 -30.35
C GLU A 127 -41.08 11.76 -30.09
N ILE A 128 -41.38 11.15 -28.95
CA ILE A 128 -42.72 10.77 -28.54
C ILE A 128 -43.59 12.03 -28.40
N ALA A 129 -43.08 13.09 -27.79
CA ALA A 129 -43.79 14.36 -27.66
C ALA A 129 -44.09 14.99 -29.01
N MET A 130 -43.12 14.95 -29.93
CA MET A 130 -43.31 15.47 -31.31
C MET A 130 -44.34 14.66 -32.07
N VAL A 131 -44.29 13.34 -32.01
CA VAL A 131 -45.31 12.49 -32.68
C VAL A 131 -46.72 12.77 -32.13
N ARG A 132 -46.86 12.90 -30.82
CA ARG A 132 -48.15 13.26 -30.17
C ARG A 132 -48.65 14.64 -30.65
N HIS A 133 -47.75 15.60 -30.71
CA HIS A 133 -48.09 16.93 -31.20
C HIS A 133 -48.57 16.91 -32.66
N LEU A 134 -47.87 16.20 -33.55
CA LEU A 134 -48.22 16.04 -34.94
C LEU A 134 -49.59 15.34 -35.09
N ARG A 135 -49.85 14.29 -34.30
CA ARG A 135 -51.15 13.60 -34.33
C ARG A 135 -52.30 14.49 -33.91
N LYS A 136 -52.13 15.29 -32.86
CA LYS A 136 -53.13 16.27 -32.42
C LYS A 136 -53.38 17.32 -33.48
N HIS A 137 -52.35 17.81 -34.10
CA HIS A 137 -52.45 18.82 -35.16
C HIS A 137 -53.20 18.27 -36.40
N THR A 138 -52.90 17.05 -36.83
CA THR A 138 -53.56 16.35 -37.93
C THR A 138 -55.03 16.09 -37.58
N ALA A 139 -55.35 15.68 -36.37
CA ALA A 139 -56.73 15.44 -35.94
C ALA A 139 -57.55 16.73 -35.91
N ARG A 140 -56.97 17.87 -35.54
CA ARG A 140 -57.63 19.17 -35.57
C ARG A 140 -57.89 19.67 -37.00
N GLN A 141 -57.05 19.39 -37.94
CA GLN A 141 -57.23 19.75 -39.36
C GLN A 141 -58.26 18.86 -40.06
N ALA A 142 -58.41 17.59 -39.66
CA ALA A 142 -59.37 16.64 -40.23
C ALA A 142 -60.80 16.82 -39.71
N GLY A 143 -60.94 17.52 -38.60
CA GLY A 143 -62.25 17.89 -38.04
C GLY A 143 -62.69 19.25 -38.43
#